data_6c32fe07718e9a68b2875ba13be6cff4
#
_entry.id   6c32fe07718e9a68b2875ba13be6cff4
#
_cell.length_a   1.000
_cell.length_b   1.000
_cell.length_c   1.000
_cell.angle_alpha   90.00
_cell.angle_beta   90.00
_cell.angle_gamma   90.00
#
_symmetry.space_group_name_H-M   'P 1'
#
loop_
_entity.id
_entity.type
_entity.pdbx_description
1 polymer ?
#
loop_
_entity_poly.entity_id
_entity_poly.type
_entity_poly.pdbx_seq_one_letter_code
_entity_poly.pdbx_strand_id
1 'polypeptide(L)'
;MFALAVASCAEARVPFSSVFESKKMLVGFVLNMLHKDGLVFQPLKTQAKEDFPGAYVYSIPGYKESLVSYDYRSLYPSIIMTFNISPETKVIYPIDYVLTKDEENNLIRSPWTHNGKYQVFYRKDSLGIVPKVTRMIFNGRSELKKKMKIAKKQGKLKEADVFDMMQKVYKVLGNSLYGLLGTPYFQLYDIDNAASITSYGQLLIKDTVKNLVHYINNELIYDDRFKNAFGYVPKIEKEMLGTIIMDGDE
;
A
#
# COMPACT_ATOMS: atom_id res chain seq x y z
N MET A 1 -16.64 3.72 -19.93
CA MET A 1 -15.44 2.85 -20.05
C MET A 1 -14.42 3.36 -21.06
N PHE A 2 -14.80 3.66 -22.32
CA PHE A 2 -13.86 4.13 -23.35
C PHE A 2 -13.04 5.38 -22.94
N ALA A 3 -13.68 6.42 -22.42
CA ALA A 3 -13.02 7.65 -21.97
C ALA A 3 -12.00 7.39 -20.83
N LEU A 4 -12.29 6.45 -19.92
CA LEU A 4 -11.35 6.05 -18.87
C LEU A 4 -10.13 5.34 -19.47
N ALA A 5 -10.36 4.46 -20.45
CA ALA A 5 -9.30 3.74 -21.16
C ALA A 5 -8.35 4.71 -21.89
N VAL A 6 -8.91 5.68 -22.61
CA VAL A 6 -8.13 6.72 -23.31
C VAL A 6 -7.33 7.56 -22.29
N ALA A 7 -7.96 8.03 -21.21
CA ALA A 7 -7.29 8.80 -20.18
C ALA A 7 -6.16 8.01 -19.51
N SER A 8 -6.37 6.72 -19.26
CA SER A 8 -5.34 5.83 -18.69
C SER A 8 -4.12 5.68 -19.62
N CYS A 9 -4.36 5.45 -20.91
CA CYS A 9 -3.28 5.32 -21.89
C CYS A 9 -2.51 6.64 -22.07
N ALA A 10 -3.21 7.76 -22.09
CA ALA A 10 -2.59 9.08 -22.18
C ALA A 10 -1.69 9.40 -20.97
N GLU A 11 -2.17 9.10 -19.76
CA GLU A 11 -1.41 9.31 -18.51
C GLU A 11 -0.18 8.39 -18.43
N ALA A 12 -0.34 7.13 -18.84
CA ALA A 12 0.74 6.15 -18.87
C ALA A 12 1.68 6.34 -20.08
N ARG A 13 1.33 7.17 -21.06
CA ARG A 13 2.03 7.33 -22.34
C ARG A 13 2.28 6.03 -23.07
N VAL A 14 1.28 5.19 -23.13
CA VAL A 14 1.30 3.94 -23.87
C VAL A 14 0.26 3.96 -24.99
N PRO A 15 0.46 3.18 -26.07
CA PRO A 15 -0.51 3.11 -27.17
C PRO A 15 -1.83 2.52 -26.70
N PHE A 16 -2.93 2.92 -27.34
CA PHE A 16 -4.28 2.46 -26.97
C PHE A 16 -4.45 0.93 -27.06
N SER A 17 -3.67 0.26 -27.92
CA SER A 17 -3.62 -1.20 -27.99
C SER A 17 -3.24 -1.87 -26.67
N SER A 18 -2.55 -1.17 -25.80
CA SER A 18 -2.14 -1.66 -24.47
C SER A 18 -3.17 -1.44 -23.37
N VAL A 19 -4.36 -0.93 -23.68
CA VAL A 19 -5.40 -0.57 -22.68
C VAL A 19 -5.83 -1.74 -21.80
N PHE A 20 -5.81 -2.95 -22.31
CA PHE A 20 -6.12 -4.17 -21.54
C PHE A 20 -4.90 -4.79 -20.84
N GLU A 21 -3.73 -4.22 -21.04
CA GLU A 21 -2.48 -4.70 -20.46
C GLU A 21 -2.10 -3.84 -19.23
N SER A 22 -2.78 -4.06 -18.11
CA SER A 22 -2.58 -3.29 -16.88
C SER A 22 -1.11 -3.16 -16.46
N LYS A 23 -0.31 -4.21 -16.69
CA LYS A 23 1.14 -4.20 -16.42
C LYS A 23 1.88 -3.19 -17.31
N LYS A 24 1.65 -3.19 -18.63
CA LYS A 24 2.28 -2.23 -19.55
C LYS A 24 1.87 -0.80 -19.23
N MET A 25 0.59 -0.60 -18.91
CA MET A 25 0.07 0.69 -18.49
C MET A 25 0.82 1.23 -17.27
N LEU A 26 0.95 0.41 -16.24
CA LEU A 26 1.61 0.83 -14.99
C LEU A 26 3.12 0.99 -15.18
N VAL A 27 3.79 0.09 -15.91
CA VAL A 27 5.20 0.25 -16.28
C VAL A 27 5.41 1.56 -17.04
N GLY A 28 4.61 1.84 -18.07
CA GLY A 28 4.70 3.09 -18.82
C GLY A 28 4.51 4.33 -17.95
N PHE A 29 3.53 4.30 -17.04
CA PHE A 29 3.29 5.39 -16.10
C PHE A 29 4.49 5.62 -15.18
N VAL A 30 5.01 4.57 -14.53
CA VAL A 30 6.16 4.65 -13.61
C VAL A 30 7.40 5.13 -14.35
N LEU A 31 7.73 4.54 -15.49
CA LEU A 31 8.89 4.93 -16.29
C LEU A 31 8.80 6.38 -16.76
N ASN A 32 7.62 6.83 -17.19
CA ASN A 32 7.41 8.21 -17.60
C ASN A 32 7.61 9.19 -16.43
N MET A 33 7.14 8.86 -15.23
CA MET A 33 7.37 9.67 -14.04
C MET A 33 8.87 9.76 -13.72
N LEU A 34 9.57 8.64 -13.73
CA LEU A 34 10.99 8.56 -13.41
C LEU A 34 11.87 9.24 -14.47
N HIS A 35 11.51 9.12 -15.75
CA HIS A 35 12.19 9.81 -16.83
C HIS A 35 12.09 11.35 -16.70
N LYS A 36 10.96 11.88 -16.23
CA LYS A 36 10.83 13.32 -15.92
C LYS A 36 11.82 13.80 -14.84
N ASP A 37 12.23 12.90 -13.96
CA ASP A 37 13.24 13.15 -12.93
C ASP A 37 14.68 12.88 -13.41
N GLY A 38 14.89 12.62 -14.70
CA GLY A 38 16.19 12.34 -15.30
C GLY A 38 16.75 10.95 -14.98
N LEU A 39 15.91 10.03 -14.48
CA LEU A 39 16.33 8.68 -14.15
C LEU A 39 16.18 7.74 -15.36
N VAL A 40 17.26 7.03 -15.68
CA VAL A 40 17.32 6.05 -16.76
C VAL A 40 17.52 4.65 -16.16
N PHE A 41 16.69 3.71 -16.58
CA PHE A 41 16.80 2.33 -16.14
C PHE A 41 17.59 1.49 -17.14
N GLN A 42 18.38 0.57 -16.59
CA GLN A 42 19.01 -0.46 -17.41
C GLN A 42 17.95 -1.43 -17.94
N PRO A 43 18.20 -2.07 -19.10
CA PRO A 43 17.33 -3.12 -19.61
C PRO A 43 17.15 -4.23 -18.55
N LEU A 44 15.94 -4.76 -18.48
CA LEU A 44 15.63 -5.88 -17.59
C LEU A 44 16.54 -7.07 -17.84
N LYS A 45 17.18 -7.54 -16.77
CA LYS A 45 17.72 -8.90 -16.75
C LYS A 45 16.58 -9.83 -16.34
N THR A 46 16.38 -10.89 -17.10
CA THR A 46 15.40 -11.93 -16.74
C THR A 46 15.81 -12.53 -15.40
N GLN A 47 14.96 -12.38 -14.40
CA GLN A 47 15.18 -12.97 -13.07
C GLN A 47 14.20 -14.14 -12.89
N ALA A 48 14.62 -15.17 -12.16
CA ALA A 48 13.71 -16.22 -11.75
C ALA A 48 12.65 -15.67 -10.81
N LYS A 49 11.42 -16.18 -10.94
CA LYS A 49 10.37 -15.87 -9.97
C LYS A 49 10.64 -16.65 -8.69
N GLU A 50 10.75 -15.94 -7.59
CA GLU A 50 10.81 -16.54 -6.26
C GLU A 50 9.47 -16.39 -5.55
N ASP A 51 9.13 -17.34 -4.68
CA ASP A 51 7.93 -17.28 -3.87
C ASP A 51 8.21 -16.52 -2.56
N PHE A 52 7.24 -15.72 -2.15
CA PHE A 52 7.27 -14.97 -0.89
C PHE A 52 5.89 -14.96 -0.23
N PRO A 53 5.80 -14.72 1.09
CA PRO A 53 4.54 -14.67 1.80
C PRO A 53 3.60 -13.61 1.21
N GLY A 54 2.38 -14.01 0.87
CA GLY A 54 1.33 -13.12 0.40
C GLY A 54 0.64 -12.36 1.53
N ALA A 55 -0.56 -11.83 1.24
CA ALA A 55 -1.41 -11.17 2.22
C ALA A 55 -1.83 -12.13 3.34
N TYR A 56 -2.06 -11.58 4.53
CA TYR A 56 -2.59 -12.36 5.65
C TYR A 56 -4.11 -12.40 5.56
N VAL A 57 -4.64 -13.61 5.52
CA VAL A 57 -6.08 -13.85 5.57
C VAL A 57 -6.37 -14.72 6.79
N TYR A 58 -7.21 -14.21 7.68
CA TYR A 58 -7.71 -14.95 8.81
C TYR A 58 -9.24 -14.87 8.83
N SER A 59 -9.90 -16.01 8.84
CA SER A 59 -11.35 -16.09 8.84
C SER A 59 -11.83 -17.13 9.83
N ILE A 60 -12.80 -16.75 10.66
CA ILE A 60 -13.57 -17.70 11.50
C ILE A 60 -14.92 -17.89 10.83
N PRO A 61 -15.18 -19.04 10.18
CA PRO A 61 -16.45 -19.28 9.52
C PRO A 61 -17.61 -19.34 10.51
N GLY A 62 -18.80 -19.02 10.02
CA GLY A 62 -20.03 -19.07 10.81
C GLY A 62 -20.87 -17.79 10.67
N TYR A 63 -22.12 -17.88 11.12
CA TYR A 63 -23.03 -16.74 11.20
C TYR A 63 -22.59 -15.80 12.33
N LYS A 64 -22.49 -14.51 12.03
CA LYS A 64 -22.10 -13.46 12.98
C LYS A 64 -23.12 -12.33 12.93
N GLU A 65 -23.48 -11.82 14.09
CA GLU A 65 -24.33 -10.62 14.25
C GLU A 65 -23.49 -9.44 14.72
N SER A 66 -23.98 -8.23 14.49
CA SER A 66 -23.37 -6.98 14.97
C SER A 66 -21.91 -6.80 14.50
N LEU A 67 -21.68 -6.89 13.18
CA LEU A 67 -20.38 -6.74 12.58
C LEU A 67 -19.97 -5.27 12.46
N VAL A 68 -18.72 -4.98 12.80
CA VAL A 68 -18.06 -3.70 12.50
C VAL A 68 -16.88 -3.99 11.58
N SER A 69 -16.84 -3.29 10.45
CA SER A 69 -15.75 -3.41 9.48
C SER A 69 -14.79 -2.24 9.61
N TYR A 70 -13.51 -2.53 9.75
CA TYR A 70 -12.42 -1.56 9.71
C TYR A 70 -11.53 -1.89 8.53
N ASP A 71 -11.14 -0.85 7.78
CA ASP A 71 -10.26 -0.96 6.62
C ASP A 71 -9.10 0.03 6.72
N TYR A 72 -7.90 -0.46 6.42
CA TYR A 72 -6.72 0.39 6.30
C TYR A 72 -6.76 1.15 4.98
N ARG A 73 -6.83 2.45 5.07
CA ARG A 73 -6.77 3.29 3.87
C ARG A 73 -5.42 3.16 3.18
N SER A 74 -5.38 2.49 2.02
CA SER A 74 -4.18 2.35 1.19
C SER A 74 -3.02 1.71 1.96
N LEU A 75 -3.23 0.53 2.56
CA LEU A 75 -2.26 -0.15 3.44
C LEU A 75 -0.87 -0.27 2.81
N TYR A 76 -0.73 -0.93 1.66
CA TYR A 76 0.57 -1.14 1.02
C TYR A 76 1.25 0.15 0.54
N PRO A 77 0.56 1.11 -0.11
CA PRO A 77 1.15 2.41 -0.39
C PRO A 77 1.66 3.14 0.85
N SER A 78 0.93 3.07 1.96
CA SER A 78 1.34 3.68 3.22
C SER A 78 2.59 3.00 3.80
N ILE A 79 2.65 1.67 3.77
CA ILE A 79 3.83 0.90 4.17
C ILE A 79 5.05 1.30 3.34
N ILE A 80 4.93 1.33 2.01
CA ILE A 80 6.01 1.72 1.10
C ILE A 80 6.57 3.11 1.47
N MET A 81 5.68 4.08 1.69
CA MET A 81 6.08 5.45 2.01
C MET A 81 6.66 5.61 3.42
N THR A 82 6.12 4.88 4.40
CA THR A 82 6.52 5.01 5.81
C THR A 82 7.86 4.34 6.07
N PHE A 83 8.07 3.16 5.49
CA PHE A 83 9.28 2.37 5.72
C PHE A 83 10.35 2.56 4.63
N ASN A 84 10.11 3.48 3.70
CA ASN A 84 11.05 3.83 2.63
C ASN A 84 11.49 2.63 1.78
N ILE A 85 10.55 1.73 1.46
CA ILE A 85 10.83 0.46 0.77
C ILE A 85 11.13 0.72 -0.70
N SER A 86 12.38 0.49 -1.10
CA SER A 86 12.87 0.68 -2.47
C SER A 86 14.17 -0.10 -2.70
N PRO A 87 14.46 -0.56 -3.92
CA PRO A 87 15.69 -1.32 -4.18
C PRO A 87 16.97 -0.60 -3.77
N GLU A 88 17.06 0.71 -4.00
CA GLU A 88 18.26 1.52 -3.70
C GLU A 88 18.39 1.92 -2.22
N THR A 89 17.31 1.84 -1.46
CA THR A 89 17.36 2.07 0.00
C THR A 89 17.56 0.78 0.80
N LYS A 90 17.44 -0.38 0.14
CA LYS A 90 17.59 -1.69 0.75
C LYS A 90 19.03 -1.95 1.17
N VAL A 91 19.22 -2.46 2.38
CA VAL A 91 20.47 -2.96 2.94
C VAL A 91 20.24 -4.36 3.49
N ILE A 92 21.16 -5.27 3.25
CA ILE A 92 21.07 -6.67 3.66
C ILE A 92 22.24 -7.01 4.56
N TYR A 93 21.95 -7.61 5.71
CA TYR A 93 22.95 -8.14 6.62
C TYR A 93 22.70 -9.63 6.90
N PRO A 94 23.74 -10.40 7.29
CA PRO A 94 23.56 -11.75 7.81
C PRO A 94 22.55 -11.79 8.96
N ILE A 95 21.91 -12.94 9.17
CA ILE A 95 20.83 -13.06 10.17
C ILE A 95 21.32 -12.84 11.61
N ASP A 96 22.56 -13.12 11.87
CA ASP A 96 23.26 -13.00 13.15
C ASP A 96 23.96 -11.64 13.34
N TYR A 97 23.90 -10.76 12.33
CA TYR A 97 24.51 -9.44 12.42
C TYR A 97 23.80 -8.55 13.45
N VAL A 98 24.56 -7.94 14.33
CA VAL A 98 24.07 -6.99 15.32
C VAL A 98 24.39 -5.57 14.85
N LEU A 99 23.38 -4.75 14.72
CA LEU A 99 23.53 -3.35 14.29
C LEU A 99 24.33 -2.55 15.32
N THR A 100 25.13 -1.63 14.84
CA THR A 100 25.68 -0.55 15.64
C THR A 100 24.60 0.47 16.00
N LYS A 101 24.83 1.31 17.03
CA LYS A 101 23.87 2.37 17.41
C LYS A 101 23.57 3.35 16.27
N ASP A 102 24.56 3.66 15.46
CA ASP A 102 24.38 4.52 14.29
C ASP A 102 23.50 3.87 13.23
N GLU A 103 23.68 2.58 12.97
CA GLU A 103 22.85 1.83 12.04
C GLU A 103 21.41 1.69 12.55
N GLU A 104 21.18 1.44 13.83
CA GLU A 104 19.84 1.41 14.45
C GLU A 104 19.09 2.73 14.25
N ASN A 105 19.80 3.86 14.35
CA ASN A 105 19.21 5.18 14.15
C ASN A 105 18.87 5.46 12.67
N ASN A 106 19.67 4.93 11.74
CA ASN A 106 19.60 5.25 10.31
C ASN A 106 18.90 4.20 9.45
N LEU A 107 18.59 3.04 10.02
CA LEU A 107 17.95 1.93 9.32
C LEU A 107 16.57 1.61 9.90
N ILE A 108 15.70 1.09 9.04
CA ILE A 108 14.39 0.55 9.41
C ILE A 108 14.45 -0.96 9.14
N ARG A 109 14.28 -1.77 10.18
CA ARG A 109 14.31 -3.22 10.06
C ARG A 109 13.01 -3.76 9.48
N SER A 110 13.09 -4.53 8.40
CA SER A 110 11.95 -5.28 7.87
C SER A 110 11.59 -6.47 8.76
N PRO A 111 10.30 -6.79 8.90
CA PRO A 111 9.87 -8.08 9.47
C PRO A 111 10.27 -9.27 8.60
N TRP A 112 10.54 -9.04 7.32
CA TRP A 112 10.97 -10.06 6.36
C TRP A 112 12.45 -10.41 6.55
N THR A 113 12.74 -11.70 6.49
CA THR A 113 14.12 -12.23 6.42
C THR A 113 14.21 -13.17 5.23
N HIS A 114 15.15 -12.92 4.33
CA HIS A 114 15.28 -13.74 3.12
C HIS A 114 15.68 -15.18 3.48
N ASN A 115 14.72 -16.09 3.42
CA ASN A 115 14.86 -17.52 3.78
C ASN A 115 15.55 -17.76 5.14
N GLY A 116 15.40 -16.85 6.09
CA GLY A 116 16.07 -16.94 7.40
C GLY A 116 17.58 -16.78 7.38
N LYS A 117 18.18 -16.41 6.24
CA LYS A 117 19.63 -16.24 6.08
C LYS A 117 20.07 -14.80 6.25
N TYR A 118 19.25 -13.85 5.82
CA TYR A 118 19.58 -12.44 5.79
C TYR A 118 18.48 -11.61 6.43
N GLN A 119 18.88 -10.53 7.12
CA GLN A 119 18.00 -9.48 7.59
C GLN A 119 17.92 -8.39 6.52
N VAL A 120 16.74 -7.83 6.32
CA VAL A 120 16.50 -6.75 5.36
C VAL A 120 16.21 -5.46 6.11
N PHE A 121 16.86 -4.38 5.69
CA PHE A 121 16.70 -3.05 6.26
C PHE A 121 16.51 -2.03 5.14
N TYR A 122 15.98 -0.86 5.50
CA TYR A 122 15.80 0.29 4.60
C TYR A 122 16.40 1.54 5.22
N ARG A 123 17.16 2.29 4.44
CA ARG A 123 17.81 3.54 4.87
C ARG A 123 16.79 4.66 5.04
N LYS A 124 17.05 5.56 6.02
CA LYS A 124 16.24 6.76 6.29
C LYS A 124 16.83 8.03 5.68
N ASP A 125 18.09 8.01 5.29
CA ASP A 125 18.88 9.17 4.86
C ASP A 125 18.47 9.76 3.51
N SER A 126 17.85 8.96 2.66
CA SER A 126 17.44 9.36 1.31
C SER A 126 16.07 8.77 0.98
N LEU A 127 15.24 9.53 0.26
CA LEU A 127 13.93 9.06 -0.17
C LEU A 127 14.06 8.14 -1.39
N GLY A 128 13.60 6.90 -1.26
CA GLY A 128 13.61 5.92 -2.32
C GLY A 128 12.70 6.27 -3.50
N ILE A 129 13.02 5.70 -4.68
CA ILE A 129 12.27 5.91 -5.93
C ILE A 129 10.84 5.41 -5.79
N VAL A 130 10.65 4.19 -5.24
CA VAL A 130 9.32 3.59 -5.11
C VAL A 130 8.43 4.41 -4.16
N PRO A 131 8.87 4.82 -2.95
CA PRO A 131 8.15 5.77 -2.11
C PRO A 131 7.84 7.10 -2.79
N LYS A 132 8.79 7.62 -3.59
CA LYS A 132 8.60 8.88 -4.34
C LYS A 132 7.45 8.75 -5.34
N VAL A 133 7.48 7.73 -6.18
CA VAL A 133 6.41 7.42 -7.15
C VAL A 133 5.07 7.19 -6.45
N THR A 134 5.06 6.41 -5.38
CA THR A 134 3.86 6.15 -4.58
C THR A 134 3.25 7.45 -4.06
N ARG A 135 4.07 8.35 -3.52
CA ARG A 135 3.64 9.66 -3.02
C ARG A 135 3.07 10.54 -4.14
N MET A 136 3.69 10.53 -5.31
CA MET A 136 3.20 11.29 -6.47
C MET A 136 1.83 10.79 -6.93
N ILE A 137 1.63 9.47 -7.02
CA ILE A 137 0.34 8.84 -7.34
C ILE A 137 -0.71 9.25 -6.29
N PHE A 138 -0.37 9.17 -5.02
CA PHE A 138 -1.29 9.48 -3.93
C PHE A 138 -1.70 10.95 -3.91
N ASN A 139 -0.74 11.86 -4.08
CA ASN A 139 -0.98 13.29 -4.14
C ASN A 139 -1.82 13.66 -5.37
N GLY A 140 -1.46 13.15 -6.55
CA GLY A 140 -2.23 13.38 -7.78
C GLY A 140 -3.68 12.95 -7.64
N ARG A 141 -3.93 11.78 -7.04
CA ARG A 141 -5.30 11.33 -6.74
C ARG A 141 -6.03 12.27 -5.78
N SER A 142 -5.35 12.74 -4.74
CA SER A 142 -5.94 13.65 -3.75
C SER A 142 -6.34 14.98 -4.38
N GLU A 143 -5.49 15.54 -5.23
CA GLU A 143 -5.76 16.77 -5.96
C GLU A 143 -6.94 16.63 -6.94
N LEU A 144 -6.99 15.52 -7.69
CA LEU A 144 -8.10 15.24 -8.59
C LEU A 144 -9.42 15.11 -7.83
N LYS A 145 -9.43 14.48 -6.66
CA LYS A 145 -10.61 14.44 -5.79
C LYS A 145 -11.04 15.82 -5.30
N LYS A 146 -10.08 16.70 -4.96
CA LYS A 146 -10.39 18.09 -4.59
C LYS A 146 -11.02 18.84 -5.76
N LYS A 147 -10.41 18.75 -6.95
CA LYS A 147 -10.94 19.37 -8.18
C LYS A 147 -12.34 18.86 -8.52
N MET A 148 -12.57 17.55 -8.42
CA MET A 148 -13.89 16.95 -8.62
C MET A 148 -14.94 17.53 -7.67
N LYS A 149 -14.61 17.64 -6.38
CA LYS A 149 -15.54 18.21 -5.37
C LYS A 149 -15.87 19.68 -5.67
N ILE A 150 -14.88 20.48 -6.09
CA ILE A 150 -15.06 21.90 -6.45
C ILE A 150 -15.96 22.00 -7.69
N ALA A 151 -15.67 21.24 -8.75
CA ALA A 151 -16.48 21.23 -9.97
C ALA A 151 -17.94 20.83 -9.70
N LYS A 152 -18.18 19.84 -8.84
CA LYS A 152 -19.55 19.47 -8.39
C LYS A 152 -20.26 20.62 -7.69
N LYS A 153 -19.58 21.33 -6.78
CA LYS A 153 -20.15 22.50 -6.08
C LYS A 153 -20.48 23.65 -7.03
N GLN A 154 -19.72 23.79 -8.14
CA GLN A 154 -19.95 24.81 -9.17
C GLN A 154 -20.99 24.39 -10.23
N GLY A 155 -21.61 23.23 -10.13
CA GLY A 155 -22.57 22.71 -11.13
C GLY A 155 -21.90 22.23 -12.44
N LYS A 156 -20.59 22.17 -12.52
CA LYS A 156 -19.82 21.73 -13.69
C LYS A 156 -19.71 20.20 -13.74
N LEU A 157 -20.84 19.52 -13.96
CA LEU A 157 -20.93 18.07 -13.85
C LEU A 157 -19.98 17.32 -14.81
N LYS A 158 -19.90 17.79 -16.09
CA LYS A 158 -18.98 17.15 -17.08
C LYS A 158 -17.51 17.21 -16.65
N GLU A 159 -17.08 18.34 -16.10
CA GLU A 159 -15.72 18.50 -15.56
C GLU A 159 -15.50 17.58 -14.33
N ALA A 160 -16.48 17.50 -13.46
CA ALA A 160 -16.42 16.63 -12.30
C ALA A 160 -16.30 15.15 -12.70
N ASP A 161 -17.01 14.71 -13.74
CA ASP A 161 -16.92 13.34 -14.26
C ASP A 161 -15.53 13.03 -14.83
N VAL A 162 -14.90 14.00 -15.52
CA VAL A 162 -13.51 13.85 -15.99
C VAL A 162 -12.56 13.66 -14.81
N PHE A 163 -12.64 14.51 -13.78
CA PHE A 163 -11.80 14.37 -12.59
C PHE A 163 -12.05 13.06 -11.84
N ASP A 164 -13.30 12.59 -11.80
CA ASP A 164 -13.62 11.30 -11.19
C ASP A 164 -13.01 10.13 -11.97
N MET A 165 -13.07 10.16 -13.29
CA MET A 165 -12.39 9.17 -14.13
C MET A 165 -10.87 9.16 -13.89
N MET A 166 -10.24 10.33 -13.90
CA MET A 166 -8.79 10.43 -13.69
C MET A 166 -8.38 9.94 -12.30
N GLN A 167 -9.12 10.29 -11.22
CA GLN A 167 -8.76 9.82 -9.88
C GLN A 167 -8.93 8.29 -9.73
N LYS A 168 -9.82 7.67 -10.50
CA LYS A 168 -9.96 6.21 -10.57
C LYS A 168 -8.74 5.56 -11.23
N VAL A 169 -8.19 6.18 -12.30
CA VAL A 169 -6.92 5.73 -12.90
C VAL A 169 -5.81 5.70 -11.86
N TYR A 170 -5.63 6.82 -11.14
CA TYR A 170 -4.61 6.89 -10.07
C TYR A 170 -4.85 5.87 -8.94
N LYS A 171 -6.12 5.55 -8.63
CA LYS A 171 -6.44 4.48 -7.67
C LYS A 171 -5.90 3.12 -8.16
N VAL A 172 -6.20 2.79 -9.41
CA VAL A 172 -5.74 1.51 -10.00
C VAL A 172 -4.22 1.46 -10.06
N LEU A 173 -3.57 2.53 -10.53
CA LEU A 173 -2.10 2.60 -10.58
C LEU A 173 -1.47 2.40 -9.20
N GLY A 174 -1.99 3.06 -8.17
CA GLY A 174 -1.46 2.96 -6.81
C GLY A 174 -1.61 1.56 -6.22
N ASN A 175 -2.76 0.92 -6.44
CA ASN A 175 -2.99 -0.44 -5.94
C ASN A 175 -2.15 -1.49 -6.70
N SER A 176 -1.92 -1.27 -7.99
CA SER A 176 -1.16 -2.22 -8.81
C SER A 176 0.36 -2.09 -8.64
N LEU A 177 0.87 -0.99 -8.08
CA LEU A 177 2.31 -0.74 -7.95
C LEU A 177 3.00 -1.82 -7.10
N TYR A 178 2.39 -2.22 -5.98
CA TYR A 178 2.89 -3.32 -5.15
C TYR A 178 3.04 -4.62 -5.95
N GLY A 179 2.01 -5.01 -6.71
CA GLY A 179 2.03 -6.24 -7.51
C GLY A 179 3.14 -6.26 -8.56
N LEU A 180 3.56 -5.09 -9.05
CA LEU A 180 4.68 -4.98 -9.97
C LEU A 180 6.03 -5.25 -9.30
N LEU A 181 6.23 -4.80 -8.06
CA LEU A 181 7.48 -5.05 -7.32
C LEU A 181 7.76 -6.54 -7.15
N GLY A 182 6.73 -7.36 -7.06
CA GLY A 182 6.83 -8.83 -7.04
C GLY A 182 6.83 -9.50 -8.42
N THR A 183 6.94 -8.74 -9.52
CA THR A 183 6.86 -9.27 -10.88
C THR A 183 8.24 -9.23 -11.57
N PRO A 184 8.84 -10.37 -11.97
CA PRO A 184 10.18 -10.44 -12.54
C PRO A 184 10.43 -9.61 -13.80
N TYR A 185 9.37 -9.18 -14.47
CA TYR A 185 9.44 -8.36 -15.69
C TYR A 185 9.32 -6.86 -15.44
N PHE A 186 9.41 -6.44 -14.19
CA PHE A 186 9.38 -5.02 -13.82
C PHE A 186 10.78 -4.51 -13.50
N GLN A 187 11.11 -3.29 -13.94
CA GLN A 187 12.45 -2.70 -13.78
C GLN A 187 12.87 -2.51 -12.31
N LEU A 188 11.90 -2.37 -11.43
CA LEU A 188 12.12 -2.23 -9.99
C LEU A 188 11.75 -3.52 -9.23
N TYR A 189 11.71 -4.67 -9.94
CA TYR A 189 11.48 -5.97 -9.31
C TYR A 189 12.52 -6.23 -8.22
N ASP A 190 12.03 -6.53 -7.03
CA ASP A 190 12.86 -6.92 -5.90
C ASP A 190 12.00 -7.73 -4.94
N ILE A 191 12.33 -9.00 -4.78
CA ILE A 191 11.57 -9.93 -3.97
C ILE A 191 11.54 -9.52 -2.49
N ASP A 192 12.65 -9.01 -1.96
CA ASP A 192 12.72 -8.59 -0.56
C ASP A 192 11.84 -7.37 -0.30
N ASN A 193 11.74 -6.46 -1.28
CA ASN A 193 10.83 -5.33 -1.19
C ASN A 193 9.37 -5.78 -1.19
N ALA A 194 8.98 -6.67 -2.10
CA ALA A 194 7.63 -7.20 -2.15
C ALA A 194 7.27 -7.97 -0.87
N ALA A 195 8.17 -8.84 -0.42
CA ALA A 195 8.01 -9.61 0.81
C ALA A 195 7.98 -8.74 2.07
N SER A 196 8.79 -7.68 2.12
CA SER A 196 8.77 -6.71 3.22
C SER A 196 7.43 -6.00 3.33
N ILE A 197 6.84 -5.58 2.19
CA ILE A 197 5.54 -4.90 2.19
C ILE A 197 4.45 -5.80 2.76
N THR A 198 4.37 -7.06 2.31
CA THR A 198 3.38 -8.01 2.82
C THR A 198 3.63 -8.38 4.27
N SER A 199 4.88 -8.55 4.67
CA SER A 199 5.23 -8.86 6.06
C SER A 199 4.87 -7.73 7.02
N TYR A 200 5.11 -6.47 6.65
CA TYR A 200 4.63 -5.31 7.41
C TYR A 200 3.10 -5.26 7.44
N GLY A 201 2.43 -5.52 6.31
CA GLY A 201 0.98 -5.61 6.26
C GLY A 201 0.44 -6.64 7.24
N GLN A 202 0.98 -7.86 7.20
CA GLN A 202 0.62 -8.93 8.14
C GLN A 202 0.84 -8.53 9.61
N LEU A 203 1.98 -7.89 9.92
CA LEU A 203 2.30 -7.43 11.28
C LEU A 203 1.28 -6.39 11.76
N LEU A 204 1.07 -5.33 10.96
CA LEU A 204 0.13 -4.25 11.30
C LEU A 204 -1.28 -4.78 11.56
N ILE A 205 -1.72 -5.73 10.75
CA ILE A 205 -3.03 -6.34 10.90
C ILE A 205 -3.14 -7.12 12.20
N LYS A 206 -2.19 -8.02 12.45
CA LYS A 206 -2.16 -8.82 13.67
C LYS A 206 -2.13 -7.95 14.93
N ASP A 207 -1.31 -6.90 14.91
CA ASP A 207 -1.23 -5.95 16.02
C ASP A 207 -2.52 -5.15 16.21
N THR A 208 -3.15 -4.72 15.11
CA THR A 208 -4.43 -4.01 15.18
C THR A 208 -5.52 -4.87 15.76
N VAL A 209 -5.63 -6.13 15.32
CA VAL A 209 -6.58 -7.08 15.90
C VAL A 209 -6.39 -7.21 17.38
N LYS A 210 -5.16 -7.55 17.78
CA LYS A 210 -4.81 -7.73 19.19
C LYS A 210 -5.16 -6.50 20.03
N ASN A 211 -4.77 -5.32 19.55
CA ASN A 211 -5.00 -4.07 20.27
C ASN A 211 -6.48 -3.68 20.29
N LEU A 212 -7.20 -3.91 19.18
CA LEU A 212 -8.64 -3.62 19.11
C LEU A 212 -9.44 -4.52 20.05
N VAL A 213 -9.14 -5.81 20.05
CA VAL A 213 -9.78 -6.78 20.97
C VAL A 213 -9.48 -6.41 22.41
N HIS A 214 -8.23 -6.07 22.72
CA HIS A 214 -7.85 -5.62 24.06
C HIS A 214 -8.61 -4.35 24.47
N TYR A 215 -8.64 -3.33 23.62
CA TYR A 215 -9.35 -2.08 23.88
C TYR A 215 -10.85 -2.29 24.11
N ILE A 216 -11.50 -3.07 23.25
CA ILE A 216 -12.94 -3.32 23.38
C ILE A 216 -13.26 -4.07 24.66
N ASN A 217 -12.47 -5.07 25.02
CA ASN A 217 -12.74 -5.91 26.18
C ASN A 217 -12.38 -5.23 27.52
N ASN A 218 -11.39 -4.31 27.53
CA ASN A 218 -10.83 -3.83 28.79
C ASN A 218 -10.93 -2.30 28.97
N GLU A 219 -10.95 -1.52 27.89
CA GLU A 219 -10.81 -0.07 27.96
C GLU A 219 -12.05 0.71 27.49
N LEU A 220 -12.81 0.16 26.56
CA LEU A 220 -13.95 0.86 25.92
C LEU A 220 -14.97 1.37 26.92
N ILE A 221 -15.26 0.62 27.98
CA ILE A 221 -16.22 0.98 29.02
C ILE A 221 -15.80 2.22 29.83
N TYR A 222 -14.50 2.53 29.82
CA TYR A 222 -13.92 3.69 30.52
C TYR A 222 -13.60 4.86 29.57
N ASP A 223 -13.83 4.71 28.25
CA ASP A 223 -13.49 5.75 27.28
C ASP A 223 -14.61 6.81 27.17
N ASP A 224 -14.38 7.96 27.79
CA ASP A 224 -15.31 9.10 27.77
C ASP A 224 -15.61 9.60 26.34
N ARG A 225 -14.68 9.42 25.40
CA ARG A 225 -14.89 9.81 23.99
C ARG A 225 -15.99 8.97 23.36
N PHE A 226 -16.02 7.66 23.67
CA PHE A 226 -17.08 6.77 23.22
C PHE A 226 -18.42 7.15 23.83
N LYS A 227 -18.45 7.35 25.16
CA LYS A 227 -19.65 7.79 25.88
C LYS A 227 -20.20 9.11 25.35
N ASN A 228 -19.33 10.09 25.10
CA ASN A 228 -19.72 11.39 24.57
C ASN A 228 -20.22 11.31 23.11
N ALA A 229 -19.66 10.41 22.28
CA ALA A 229 -20.07 10.24 20.89
C ALA A 229 -21.41 9.52 20.73
N PHE A 230 -21.70 8.53 21.57
CA PHE A 230 -22.85 7.63 21.43
C PHE A 230 -23.89 7.76 22.53
N GLY A 231 -23.63 8.52 23.58
CA GLY A 231 -24.55 8.75 24.70
C GLY A 231 -24.75 7.56 25.65
N TYR A 232 -24.07 6.45 25.40
CA TYR A 232 -24.10 5.26 26.25
C TYR A 232 -22.78 4.50 26.19
N VAL A 233 -22.54 3.65 27.17
CA VAL A 233 -21.43 2.69 27.18
C VAL A 233 -22.01 1.30 27.01
N PRO A 234 -21.60 0.53 26.01
CA PRO A 234 -22.11 -0.82 25.80
C PRO A 234 -21.70 -1.74 26.97
N LYS A 235 -22.65 -2.53 27.44
CA LYS A 235 -22.35 -3.62 28.38
C LYS A 235 -21.77 -4.78 27.60
N ILE A 236 -20.50 -5.10 27.80
CA ILE A 236 -19.85 -6.22 27.17
C ILE A 236 -20.21 -7.48 27.97
N GLU A 237 -21.11 -8.30 27.45
CA GLU A 237 -21.58 -9.51 28.14
C GLU A 237 -20.72 -10.75 27.80
N LYS A 238 -19.94 -10.70 26.71
CA LYS A 238 -19.02 -11.76 26.26
C LYS A 238 -17.76 -11.16 25.70
N GLU A 239 -16.63 -11.82 25.94
CA GLU A 239 -15.37 -11.47 25.28
C GLU A 239 -15.53 -11.40 23.76
N MET A 240 -15.14 -10.29 23.16
CA MET A 240 -15.07 -10.20 21.73
C MET A 240 -13.92 -11.08 21.22
N LEU A 241 -14.28 -12.12 20.52
CA LEU A 241 -13.33 -12.85 19.68
C LEU A 241 -13.19 -12.06 18.38
N GLY A 242 -12.03 -11.43 18.18
CA GLY A 242 -11.75 -10.68 16.96
C GLY A 242 -11.84 -11.58 15.75
N THR A 243 -12.80 -11.33 14.87
CA THR A 243 -12.83 -11.92 13.54
C THR A 243 -12.38 -10.84 12.57
N ILE A 244 -11.34 -11.12 11.81
CA ILE A 244 -10.87 -10.22 10.77
C ILE A 244 -10.91 -10.96 9.47
N ILE A 245 -11.73 -10.44 8.57
CA ILE A 245 -11.63 -10.75 7.16
C ILE A 245 -10.79 -9.62 6.58
N MET A 246 -9.61 -9.96 6.15
CA MET A 246 -8.80 -9.05 5.37
C MET A 246 -8.93 -9.46 3.93
N ASP A 247 -9.59 -8.62 3.20
CA ASP A 247 -9.49 -8.62 1.77
C ASP A 247 -8.17 -7.94 1.44
N GLY A 248 -7.22 -8.74 0.98
CA GLY A 248 -5.99 -8.21 0.43
C GLY A 248 -6.32 -7.57 -0.89
N ASP A 249 -6.53 -6.29 -0.84
CA ASP A 249 -6.68 -5.35 -1.96
C ASP A 249 -6.97 -5.96 -3.34
N GLU A 250 -8.20 -5.85 -3.71
CA GLU A 250 -8.54 -5.70 -5.11
C GLU A 250 -7.88 -4.46 -5.76
#